data_815e55016483d4fb39e48dedbfbc31e9
#
_entry.id   815e55016483d4fb39e48dedbfbc31e9
#
_cell.length_a   1.000
_cell.length_b   1.000
_cell.length_c   1.000
_cell.angle_alpha   90.00
_cell.angle_beta   90.00
_cell.angle_gamma   90.00
#
_symmetry.space_group_name_H-M   'P 1'
#
loop_
_entity.id
_entity.type
_entity.pdbx_description
1 polymer ?
#
loop_
_entity_poly.entity_id
_entity_poly.type
_entity_poly.pdbx_seq_one_letter_code
_entity_poly.pdbx_strand_id
1 'polypeptide(L)'
;SAFQVNYEHIDDLEIESWVRHYAAGMNLTGQVSFDFIRADDDGGLYAIECNPRTHSAITTFYDSEQVADAYLAGTASDTLTPRSDSRPTYWLYHELWRMVKSLANPARFRHRLQIILQGKEAIFDWQDPLPFFLVHHFQIPTLLFRDLKHRRGFVRIDFNIGKLVQRGG
;
A
#
# COMPACT_ATOMS: atom_id res chain seq x y z
N SER A 1 -10.84 -0.61 9.96
CA SER A 1 -9.62 -0.06 9.38
C SER A 1 -9.97 0.77 8.15
N ALA A 2 -9.52 2.02 8.11
CA ALA A 2 -9.65 2.86 6.94
C ALA A 2 -8.72 2.31 5.86
N PHE A 3 -9.20 2.18 4.61
CA PHE A 3 -8.31 1.93 3.49
C PHE A 3 -7.38 3.13 3.35
N GLN A 4 -6.11 2.91 3.57
CA GLN A 4 -5.09 3.89 3.25
C GLN A 4 -4.94 3.90 1.74
N VAL A 5 -5.10 5.07 1.11
CA VAL A 5 -5.16 5.19 -0.36
C VAL A 5 -4.09 6.11 -0.91
N ASN A 6 -3.27 6.67 -0.05
CA ASN A 6 -2.09 7.44 -0.40
C ASN A 6 -0.99 7.14 0.61
N TYR A 7 0.23 7.06 0.13
CA TYR A 7 1.43 6.77 0.90
C TYR A 7 2.48 7.82 0.63
N GLU A 8 3.10 8.27 1.70
CA GLU A 8 4.22 9.21 1.70
C GLU A 8 5.34 8.60 2.53
N HIS A 9 6.57 8.72 2.05
CA HIS A 9 7.74 8.27 2.79
C HIS A 9 8.05 9.27 3.91
N ILE A 10 8.29 8.74 5.10
CA ILE A 10 8.81 9.47 6.24
C ILE A 10 9.99 8.70 6.83
N ASP A 11 11.05 9.41 7.19
CA ASP A 11 12.16 8.82 7.94
C ASP A 11 11.83 8.84 9.43
N ASP A 12 11.70 7.67 10.03
CA ASP A 12 11.47 7.49 11.47
C ASP A 12 12.46 6.45 12.02
N LEU A 13 13.54 6.93 12.63
CA LEU A 13 14.61 6.07 13.16
C LEU A 13 14.14 5.19 14.32
N GLU A 14 13.11 5.59 15.05
CA GLU A 14 12.55 4.80 16.15
C GLU A 14 11.83 3.57 15.59
N ILE A 15 11.01 3.75 14.54
CA ILE A 15 10.35 2.65 13.83
C ILE A 15 11.39 1.71 13.22
N GLU A 16 12.37 2.26 12.52
CA GLU A 16 13.42 1.45 11.90
C GLU A 16 14.17 0.61 12.94
N SER A 17 14.61 1.22 14.04
CA SER A 17 15.31 0.53 15.12
C SER A 17 14.45 -0.57 15.73
N TRP A 18 13.17 -0.30 15.98
CA TRP A 18 12.24 -1.27 16.52
C TRP A 18 12.08 -2.48 15.59
N VAL A 19 11.85 -2.23 14.29
CA VAL A 19 11.68 -3.29 13.29
C VAL A 19 12.93 -4.15 13.17
N ARG A 20 14.11 -3.53 13.11
CA ARG A 20 15.40 -4.27 13.05
C ARG A 20 15.60 -5.15 14.27
N HIS A 21 15.37 -4.61 15.47
CA HIS A 21 15.51 -5.37 16.71
C HIS A 21 14.54 -6.56 16.77
N TYR A 22 13.28 -6.32 16.44
CA TYR A 22 12.26 -7.36 16.44
C TYR A 22 12.54 -8.45 15.40
N ALA A 23 12.86 -8.06 14.17
CA ALA A 23 13.18 -9.00 13.10
C ALA A 23 14.39 -9.88 13.43
N ALA A 24 15.45 -9.29 13.99
CA ALA A 24 16.63 -10.03 14.43
C ALA A 24 16.33 -10.98 15.59
N GLY A 25 15.58 -10.53 16.60
CA GLY A 25 15.22 -11.35 17.77
C GLY A 25 14.34 -12.55 17.43
N MET A 26 13.48 -12.39 16.41
CA MET A 26 12.57 -13.45 15.94
C MET A 26 13.13 -14.27 14.78
N ASN A 27 14.33 -13.98 14.29
CA ASN A 27 14.91 -14.59 13.08
C ASN A 27 13.94 -14.55 11.88
N LEU A 28 13.27 -13.42 11.68
CA LEU A 28 12.28 -13.28 10.63
C LEU A 28 12.94 -13.35 9.25
N THR A 29 12.34 -14.14 8.37
CA THR A 29 12.72 -14.25 6.96
C THR A 29 11.50 -14.03 6.08
N GLY A 30 11.73 -13.54 4.87
CA GLY A 30 10.65 -13.26 3.92
C GLY A 30 10.04 -11.86 4.09
N GLN A 31 8.79 -11.71 3.65
CA GLN A 31 8.10 -10.43 3.63
C GLN A 31 7.22 -10.25 4.86
N VAL A 32 7.49 -9.23 5.62
CA VAL A 32 6.68 -8.83 6.78
C VAL A 32 6.48 -7.32 6.74
N SER A 33 5.29 -6.86 7.04
CA SER A 33 5.00 -5.44 7.26
C SER A 33 4.43 -5.22 8.64
N PHE A 34 4.78 -4.09 9.24
CA PHE A 34 4.28 -3.68 10.55
C PHE A 34 3.52 -2.37 10.42
N ASP A 35 2.38 -2.29 11.09
CA ASP A 35 1.63 -1.04 11.21
C ASP A 35 1.85 -0.49 12.63
N PHE A 36 2.16 0.82 12.70
CA PHE A 36 2.42 1.53 13.95
C PHE A 36 1.42 2.66 14.14
N ILE A 37 1.19 3.00 15.39
CA ILE A 37 0.52 4.23 15.80
C ILE A 37 1.44 4.96 16.77
N ARG A 38 1.58 6.26 16.56
CA ARG A 38 2.15 7.15 17.56
C ARG A 38 0.99 7.77 18.34
N ALA A 39 0.97 7.55 19.65
CA ALA A 39 -0.10 8.07 20.49
C ALA A 39 0.05 9.58 20.70
N ASP A 40 -1.10 10.28 20.71
CA ASP A 40 -1.13 11.73 20.86
C ASP A 40 -0.91 12.19 22.32
N ASP A 41 -1.18 11.31 23.28
CA ASP A 41 -1.14 11.61 24.72
C ASP A 41 0.26 11.50 25.33
N ASP A 42 1.02 10.46 24.96
CA ASP A 42 2.35 10.20 25.51
C ASP A 42 3.47 10.23 24.45
N GLY A 43 3.11 10.38 23.17
CA GLY A 43 4.04 10.30 22.05
C GLY A 43 4.61 8.90 21.81
N GLY A 44 4.12 7.89 22.55
CA GLY A 44 4.61 6.51 22.46
C GLY A 44 4.37 5.87 21.11
N LEU A 45 5.33 5.03 20.67
CA LEU A 45 5.22 4.25 19.44
C LEU A 45 4.67 2.85 19.75
N TYR A 46 3.56 2.49 19.14
CA TYR A 46 2.91 1.20 19.34
C TYR A 46 2.78 0.43 18.04
N ALA A 47 3.35 -0.77 17.99
CA ALA A 47 3.12 -1.71 16.89
C ALA A 47 1.73 -2.36 17.07
N ILE A 48 0.84 -2.13 16.11
CA ILE A 48 -0.56 -2.56 16.20
C ILE A 48 -0.90 -3.76 15.33
N GLU A 49 -0.15 -3.98 14.27
CA GLU A 49 -0.40 -5.09 13.35
C GLU A 49 0.91 -5.56 12.72
N CYS A 50 1.02 -6.90 12.58
CA CYS A 50 2.11 -7.55 11.86
C CYS A 50 1.50 -8.38 10.74
N ASN A 51 1.83 -8.05 9.49
CA ASN A 51 1.30 -8.71 8.31
C ASN A 51 2.42 -9.49 7.59
N PRO A 52 2.32 -10.82 7.44
CA PRO A 52 3.29 -11.62 6.70
C PRO A 52 3.08 -11.50 5.19
N ARG A 53 3.14 -10.29 4.68
CA ARG A 53 2.95 -9.92 3.28
C ARG A 53 3.51 -8.55 2.99
N THR A 54 3.72 -8.26 1.71
CA THR A 54 4.05 -6.91 1.25
C THR A 54 2.91 -5.94 1.54
N HIS A 55 3.25 -4.79 2.07
CA HIS A 55 2.33 -3.67 2.24
C HIS A 55 2.18 -2.86 0.95
N SER A 56 1.02 -2.22 0.76
CA SER A 56 0.76 -1.38 -0.42
C SER A 56 1.69 -0.18 -0.53
N ALA A 57 2.34 0.23 0.57
CA ALA A 57 3.35 1.29 0.57
C ALA A 57 4.59 0.96 -0.28
N ILE A 58 4.78 -0.30 -0.72
CA ILE A 58 5.84 -0.66 -1.67
C ILE A 58 5.75 0.16 -2.96
N THR A 59 4.58 0.69 -3.28
CA THR A 59 4.40 1.59 -4.42
C THR A 59 5.21 2.89 -4.33
N THR A 60 5.70 3.27 -3.15
CA THR A 60 6.60 4.43 -2.99
C THR A 60 7.99 4.20 -3.59
N PHE A 61 8.35 2.95 -3.86
CA PHE A 61 9.60 2.56 -4.53
C PHE A 61 9.49 2.46 -6.06
N TYR A 62 8.53 3.11 -6.66
CA TYR A 62 8.20 3.00 -8.10
C TYR A 62 9.35 3.30 -9.06
N ASP A 63 10.40 3.96 -8.62
CA ASP A 63 11.59 4.34 -9.38
C ASP A 63 12.89 3.68 -8.86
N SER A 64 12.77 2.64 -8.02
CA SER A 64 13.91 1.94 -7.41
C SER A 64 14.11 0.55 -8.00
N GLU A 65 15.17 0.36 -8.79
CA GLU A 65 15.59 -0.96 -9.28
C GLU A 65 16.10 -1.85 -8.14
N GLN A 66 16.62 -1.25 -7.07
CA GLN A 66 17.19 -1.97 -5.91
C GLN A 66 16.17 -2.85 -5.18
N VAL A 67 14.87 -2.54 -5.29
CA VAL A 67 13.83 -3.37 -4.69
C VAL A 67 13.79 -4.75 -5.35
N ALA A 68 13.91 -4.82 -6.67
CA ALA A 68 13.97 -6.09 -7.38
C ALA A 68 15.20 -6.91 -6.95
N ASP A 69 16.35 -6.27 -6.80
CA ASP A 69 17.58 -6.91 -6.33
C ASP A 69 17.45 -7.43 -4.91
N ALA A 70 16.79 -6.70 -4.02
CA ALA A 70 16.53 -7.16 -2.65
C ALA A 70 15.68 -8.43 -2.59
N TYR A 71 14.73 -8.60 -3.53
CA TYR A 71 13.91 -9.81 -3.62
C TYR A 71 14.64 -10.98 -4.29
N LEU A 72 15.45 -10.71 -5.31
CA LEU A 72 16.08 -11.74 -6.13
C LEU A 72 17.42 -12.22 -5.58
N ALA A 73 18.24 -11.30 -5.07
CA ALA A 73 19.58 -11.62 -4.62
C ALA A 73 19.65 -12.14 -3.17
N GLY A 74 18.65 -11.83 -2.34
CA GLY A 74 18.60 -12.25 -0.93
C GLY A 74 19.73 -11.70 -0.05
N THR A 75 20.52 -10.76 -0.56
CA THR A 75 21.76 -10.25 0.07
C THR A 75 21.77 -8.76 0.29
N ALA A 76 20.61 -8.10 0.30
CA ALA A 76 20.56 -6.69 0.64
C ALA A 76 21.11 -6.48 2.05
N SER A 77 22.32 -5.96 2.16
CA SER A 77 22.99 -5.67 3.43
C SER A 77 22.46 -4.40 4.09
N ASP A 78 21.85 -3.53 3.30
CA ASP A 78 21.44 -2.20 3.71
C ASP A 78 19.93 -2.02 3.66
N THR A 79 19.42 -1.10 4.50
CA THR A 79 18.02 -0.69 4.44
C THR A 79 17.77 0.09 3.16
N LEU A 80 16.79 -0.36 2.39
CA LEU A 80 16.32 0.39 1.24
C LEU A 80 15.25 1.38 1.68
N THR A 81 15.44 2.64 1.32
CA THR A 81 14.43 3.69 1.51
C THR A 81 14.00 4.23 0.15
N PRO A 82 12.76 4.68 -0.01
CA PRO A 82 12.36 5.45 -1.18
C PRO A 82 13.26 6.66 -1.34
N ARG A 83 13.41 7.14 -2.55
CA ARG A 83 14.19 8.37 -2.79
C ARG A 83 13.57 9.54 -2.05
N SER A 84 14.40 10.46 -1.56
CA SER A 84 13.96 11.65 -0.82
C SER A 84 13.08 12.61 -1.65
N ASP A 85 13.18 12.54 -2.98
CA ASP A 85 12.35 13.27 -3.93
C ASP A 85 11.17 12.46 -4.49
N SER A 86 10.91 11.26 -3.96
CA SER A 86 9.77 10.44 -4.34
C SER A 86 8.47 11.15 -4.05
N ARG A 87 7.58 11.15 -5.05
CA ARG A 87 6.24 11.70 -4.88
C ARG A 87 5.37 10.72 -4.10
N PRO A 88 4.44 11.23 -3.25
CA PRO A 88 3.43 10.38 -2.63
C PRO A 88 2.68 9.56 -3.66
N THR A 89 2.42 8.29 -3.37
CA THR A 89 1.66 7.43 -4.29
C THR A 89 0.20 7.36 -3.86
N TYR A 90 -0.70 7.26 -4.83
CA TYR A 90 -2.14 7.19 -4.60
C TYR A 90 -2.84 6.24 -5.56
N TRP A 91 -4.04 5.82 -5.21
CA TRP A 91 -4.93 5.01 -6.03
C TRP A 91 -5.99 5.91 -6.68
N LEU A 92 -5.94 6.11 -7.99
CA LEU A 92 -6.73 7.11 -8.71
C LEU A 92 -8.23 7.02 -8.42
N TYR A 93 -8.84 5.86 -8.59
CA TYR A 93 -10.30 5.73 -8.42
C TYR A 93 -10.76 5.94 -6.98
N HIS A 94 -9.94 5.60 -6.00
CA HIS A 94 -10.22 5.88 -4.60
C HIS A 94 -10.12 7.38 -4.28
N GLU A 95 -9.10 8.06 -4.82
CA GLU A 95 -8.96 9.50 -4.61
C GLU A 95 -10.05 10.28 -5.35
N LEU A 96 -10.43 9.88 -6.57
CA LEU A 96 -11.56 10.47 -7.27
C LEU A 96 -12.88 10.31 -6.50
N TRP A 97 -13.13 9.11 -5.94
CA TRP A 97 -14.31 8.86 -5.11
C TRP A 97 -14.31 9.73 -3.84
N ARG A 98 -13.17 9.87 -3.18
CA ARG A 98 -13.01 10.74 -2.00
C ARG A 98 -13.16 12.21 -2.38
N MET A 99 -12.67 12.61 -3.53
CA MET A 99 -12.82 13.97 -4.05
C MET A 99 -14.31 14.30 -4.30
N VAL A 100 -15.07 13.39 -4.91
CA VAL A 100 -16.52 13.54 -5.10
C VAL A 100 -17.23 13.66 -3.74
N LYS A 101 -16.89 12.83 -2.76
CA LYS A 101 -17.47 12.93 -1.40
C LYS A 101 -17.10 14.22 -0.66
N SER A 102 -16.07 14.91 -1.07
CA SER A 102 -15.61 16.15 -0.45
C SER A 102 -16.10 17.42 -1.14
N LEU A 103 -16.98 17.32 -2.14
CA LEU A 103 -17.50 18.48 -2.90
C LEU A 103 -18.16 19.53 -1.99
N ALA A 104 -18.80 19.12 -0.90
CA ALA A 104 -19.39 20.03 0.07
C ALA A 104 -18.35 20.72 1.00
N ASN A 105 -17.06 20.34 0.93
CA ASN A 105 -16.00 20.91 1.73
C ASN A 105 -14.82 21.35 0.85
N PRO A 106 -14.74 22.64 0.50
CA PRO A 106 -13.73 23.14 -0.45
C PRO A 106 -12.27 22.88 0.00
N ALA A 107 -12.00 22.93 1.30
CA ALA A 107 -10.65 22.66 1.81
C ALA A 107 -10.23 21.19 1.59
N ARG A 108 -11.14 20.25 1.89
CA ARG A 108 -10.91 18.82 1.64
C ARG A 108 -10.82 18.52 0.15
N PHE A 109 -11.67 19.14 -0.67
CA PHE A 109 -11.62 18.96 -2.12
C PHE A 109 -10.28 19.41 -2.69
N ARG A 110 -9.80 20.62 -2.30
CA ARG A 110 -8.49 21.14 -2.72
C ARG A 110 -7.35 20.23 -2.30
N HIS A 111 -7.37 19.73 -1.08
CA HIS A 111 -6.37 18.79 -0.60
C HIS A 111 -6.33 17.49 -1.43
N ARG A 112 -7.50 16.91 -1.79
CA ARG A 112 -7.56 15.72 -2.65
C ARG A 112 -7.06 16.01 -4.06
N LEU A 113 -7.40 17.16 -4.60
CA LEU A 113 -6.89 17.58 -5.89
C LEU A 113 -5.36 17.73 -5.89
N GLN A 114 -4.79 18.28 -4.84
CA GLN A 114 -3.34 18.37 -4.68
C GLN A 114 -2.67 16.98 -4.66
N ILE A 115 -3.24 15.99 -3.96
CA ILE A 115 -2.73 14.62 -3.97
C ILE A 115 -2.66 14.07 -5.41
N ILE A 116 -3.71 14.28 -6.20
CA ILE A 116 -3.75 13.82 -7.60
C ILE A 116 -2.72 14.56 -8.49
N LEU A 117 -2.59 15.87 -8.31
CA LEU A 117 -1.71 16.68 -9.15
C LEU A 117 -0.22 16.52 -8.82
N GLN A 118 0.11 16.28 -7.55
CA GLN A 118 1.50 16.22 -7.07
C GLN A 118 2.00 14.79 -6.90
N GLY A 119 1.09 13.85 -6.66
CA GLY A 119 1.44 12.45 -6.45
C GLY A 119 1.71 11.67 -7.73
N LYS A 120 1.99 10.38 -7.56
CA LYS A 120 2.08 9.38 -8.62
C LYS A 120 0.98 8.33 -8.42
N GLU A 121 0.28 7.98 -9.47
CA GLU A 121 -0.66 6.86 -9.44
C GLU A 121 0.09 5.54 -9.20
N ALA A 122 -0.44 4.71 -8.31
CA ALA A 122 0.27 3.56 -7.76
C ALA A 122 0.56 2.44 -8.78
N ILE A 123 -0.30 2.27 -9.79
CA ILE A 123 -0.17 1.21 -10.81
C ILE A 123 0.22 1.76 -12.17
N PHE A 124 -0.16 3.02 -12.46
CA PHE A 124 0.02 3.56 -13.80
C PHE A 124 1.48 3.83 -14.12
N ASP A 125 1.96 3.19 -15.20
CA ASP A 125 3.24 3.46 -15.80
C ASP A 125 3.07 3.80 -17.29
N TRP A 126 3.78 4.84 -17.77
CA TRP A 126 3.74 5.23 -19.18
C TRP A 126 4.41 4.19 -20.10
N GLN A 127 5.38 3.44 -19.59
CA GLN A 127 6.07 2.40 -20.36
C GLN A 127 5.27 1.11 -20.42
N ASP A 128 4.44 0.84 -19.39
CA ASP A 128 3.53 -0.29 -19.33
C ASP A 128 2.16 0.10 -18.72
N PRO A 129 1.26 0.73 -19.50
CA PRO A 129 -0.03 1.18 -19.00
C PRO A 129 -1.06 0.05 -18.84
N LEU A 130 -0.80 -1.14 -19.41
CA LEU A 130 -1.76 -2.25 -19.43
C LEU A 130 -2.20 -2.72 -18.02
N PRO A 131 -1.32 -2.87 -17.01
CA PRO A 131 -1.73 -3.28 -15.67
C PRO A 131 -2.79 -2.36 -15.07
N PHE A 132 -2.65 -1.05 -15.25
CA PHE A 132 -3.64 -0.08 -14.77
C PHE A 132 -5.03 -0.32 -15.39
N PHE A 133 -5.10 -0.46 -16.70
CA PHE A 133 -6.37 -0.68 -17.38
C PHE A 133 -6.96 -2.07 -17.10
N LEU A 134 -6.15 -3.11 -17.10
CA LEU A 134 -6.61 -4.48 -16.87
C LEU A 134 -7.12 -4.69 -15.45
N VAL A 135 -6.44 -4.17 -14.44
CA VAL A 135 -6.86 -4.29 -13.04
C VAL A 135 -8.20 -3.59 -12.83
N HIS A 136 -8.32 -2.33 -13.25
CA HIS A 136 -9.50 -1.53 -12.94
C HIS A 136 -10.74 -1.87 -13.80
N HIS A 137 -10.55 -2.23 -15.07
CA HIS A 137 -11.69 -2.38 -16.01
C HIS A 137 -12.04 -3.83 -16.32
N PHE A 138 -11.16 -4.78 -16.03
CA PHE A 138 -11.44 -6.20 -16.25
C PHE A 138 -11.41 -7.00 -14.96
N GLN A 139 -10.34 -6.95 -14.19
CA GLN A 139 -10.19 -7.79 -13.01
C GLN A 139 -11.22 -7.41 -11.92
N ILE A 140 -11.31 -6.14 -11.55
CA ILE A 140 -12.24 -5.69 -10.49
C ILE A 140 -13.69 -5.96 -10.89
N PRO A 141 -14.19 -5.55 -12.07
CA PRO A 141 -15.56 -5.85 -12.50
C PRO A 141 -15.83 -7.37 -12.56
N THR A 142 -14.90 -8.16 -13.07
CA THR A 142 -15.06 -9.62 -13.16
C THR A 142 -15.22 -10.24 -11.76
N LEU A 143 -14.42 -9.80 -10.79
CA LEU A 143 -14.53 -10.26 -9.41
C LEU A 143 -15.87 -9.86 -8.79
N LEU A 144 -16.30 -8.62 -9.01
CA LEU A 144 -17.60 -8.12 -8.53
C LEU A 144 -18.77 -8.90 -9.13
N PHE A 145 -18.77 -9.13 -10.45
CA PHE A 145 -19.80 -9.92 -11.11
C PHE A 145 -19.83 -11.35 -10.62
N ARG A 146 -18.66 -11.96 -10.42
CA ARG A 146 -18.58 -13.33 -9.87
C ARG A 146 -19.16 -13.42 -8.47
N ASP A 147 -18.84 -12.47 -7.59
CA ASP A 147 -19.31 -12.48 -6.21
C ASP A 147 -20.82 -12.17 -6.12
N LEU A 148 -21.32 -11.27 -6.95
CA LEU A 148 -22.76 -11.03 -7.11
C LEU A 148 -23.51 -12.27 -7.58
N LYS A 149 -22.99 -12.96 -8.61
CA LYS A 149 -23.59 -14.19 -9.15
C LYS A 149 -23.67 -15.30 -8.11
N HIS A 150 -22.70 -15.41 -7.23
CA HIS A 150 -22.65 -16.44 -6.18
C HIS A 150 -23.32 -16.02 -4.88
N ARG A 151 -24.02 -14.87 -4.83
CA ARG A 151 -24.66 -14.30 -3.63
C ARG A 151 -23.75 -14.30 -2.41
N ARG A 152 -22.45 -14.23 -2.63
CA ARG A 152 -21.47 -14.02 -1.57
C ARG A 152 -21.68 -12.59 -1.11
N GLY A 153 -22.04 -12.41 0.17
CA GLY A 153 -22.16 -11.08 0.74
C GLY A 153 -20.91 -10.28 0.41
N PHE A 154 -21.03 -8.95 0.38
CA PHE A 154 -19.92 -8.01 0.09
C PHE A 154 -18.80 -8.28 1.11
N VAL A 155 -18.06 -9.37 0.89
CA VAL A 155 -16.80 -9.62 1.59
C VAL A 155 -15.86 -8.58 1.03
N ARG A 156 -15.36 -7.75 1.90
CA ARG A 156 -14.25 -6.83 1.65
C ARG A 156 -13.27 -7.56 0.73
N ILE A 157 -13.24 -7.18 -0.53
CA ILE A 157 -12.25 -7.71 -1.46
C ILE A 157 -10.94 -7.08 -1.03
N ASP A 158 -10.25 -7.76 -0.12
CA ASP A 158 -8.84 -7.54 0.06
C ASP A 158 -8.22 -7.91 -1.27
N PHE A 159 -7.77 -6.92 -2.04
CA PHE A 159 -7.04 -7.09 -3.28
C PHE A 159 -5.68 -7.77 -3.07
N ASN A 160 -5.53 -8.50 -2.00
CA ASN A 160 -4.41 -9.34 -1.70
C ASN A 160 -4.45 -10.56 -2.62
N ILE A 161 -3.61 -10.55 -3.62
CA ILE A 161 -3.29 -11.65 -4.53
C ILE A 161 -3.00 -12.97 -3.77
N GLY A 162 -2.74 -12.93 -2.46
CA GLY A 162 -2.42 -14.08 -1.64
C GLY A 162 -3.59 -14.92 -1.12
N LYS A 163 -4.85 -14.54 -1.33
CA LYS A 163 -6.01 -15.37 -0.93
C LYS A 163 -6.57 -16.27 -2.05
N LEU A 164 -5.77 -16.63 -3.02
CA LEU A 164 -6.02 -17.79 -3.87
C LEU A 164 -5.62 -19.11 -3.16
N VAL A 165 -5.69 -19.17 -1.85
CA VAL A 165 -5.68 -20.45 -1.16
C VAL A 165 -7.06 -21.07 -1.39
N GLN A 166 -7.11 -21.98 -2.34
CA GLN A 166 -8.20 -22.94 -2.45
C GLN A 166 -8.40 -23.53 -1.04
N ARG A 167 -9.58 -23.39 -0.49
CA ARG A 167 -10.04 -24.29 0.56
C ARG A 167 -10.09 -25.66 -0.08
N GLY A 168 -9.01 -26.40 0.01
CA GLY A 168 -8.99 -27.84 -0.21
C GLY A 168 -9.84 -28.48 0.85
N GLY A 169 -10.67 -29.41 0.42
CA GLY A 169 -11.59 -30.32 0.95
C GLY A 169 -11.91 -30.41 2.43
#